data_18448ac88801e3f0691615957cd77ea0
#
_entry.id   18448ac88801e3f0691615957cd77ea0
#
_cell.length_a   1.000
_cell.length_b   1.000
_cell.length_c   1.000
_cell.angle_alpha   90.00
_cell.angle_beta   90.00
_cell.angle_gamma   90.00
#
_symmetry.space_group_name_H-M   'P 1'
#
loop_
_entity.id
_entity.type
_entity.pdbx_description
1 polymer ?
#
loop_
_entity_poly.entity_id
_entity_poly.type
_entity_poly.pdbx_seq_one_letter_code
_entity_poly.pdbx_strand_id
1 'polypeptide(L)'
;MSVIVIGSKPIGQFPQAEITNGLIRARLYLPDREVGFYRGARFDWAGVMPELDYMGHTYFGKWYAEEHDPTFHDHIAGPVEEFTPVGYEDAKTGDAFLKIGVGILVKPEEVKYSFATPYKNINSGTWKVKRKKDQVEFIQTLDDKGYAYQYHKTIQLIKGKPELVLSHRLTNNGMKEIVTSVYNHNFFVMDEQPIGPDFDVTFPFTLSSETPSAGLLGKLKDNKIVFEKELINNDHLFYRSLTGFSNSEKDYDIKIENHKTGAAVRITSDQPLSRIVFWSAPKTICPEPYIKLTIKPGETVTWRIAYHFYIRQEIK
;
A
#
# COMPACT_ATOMS: atom_id res chain seq x y z
N MET A 1 -13.12 11.91 38.34
CA MET A 1 -13.04 11.58 36.86
C MET A 1 -11.58 11.45 36.50
N SER A 2 -11.09 10.20 36.39
CA SER A 2 -9.71 9.96 35.99
C SER A 2 -9.68 9.92 34.48
N VAL A 3 -8.98 10.85 33.84
CA VAL A 3 -8.70 10.86 32.42
C VAL A 3 -7.62 9.80 32.19
N ILE A 4 -7.97 8.68 31.57
CA ILE A 4 -6.99 7.71 31.08
C ILE A 4 -6.37 8.34 29.82
N VAL A 5 -5.17 8.90 29.97
CA VAL A 5 -4.31 9.26 28.84
C VAL A 5 -3.80 7.94 28.26
N ILE A 6 -4.37 7.50 27.16
CA ILE A 6 -3.81 6.39 26.36
C ILE A 6 -2.56 6.94 25.66
N GLY A 7 -1.43 6.90 26.33
CA GLY A 7 -0.14 7.27 25.75
C GLY A 7 0.20 6.32 24.60
N SER A 8 0.55 6.87 23.43
CA SER A 8 1.07 6.08 22.32
C SER A 8 2.34 5.34 22.77
N LYS A 9 2.41 4.05 22.45
CA LYS A 9 3.61 3.26 22.74
C LYS A 9 4.77 3.76 21.86
N PRO A 10 5.99 3.91 22.41
CA PRO A 10 7.17 4.21 21.59
C PRO A 10 7.31 3.20 20.43
N ILE A 11 7.81 3.66 19.28
CA ILE A 11 7.95 2.87 18.04
C ILE A 11 8.63 1.51 18.24
N GLY A 12 9.48 1.32 19.26
CA GLY A 12 10.12 0.05 19.65
C GLY A 12 9.22 -0.98 20.34
N GLN A 13 7.94 -0.69 20.60
CA GLN A 13 7.03 -1.59 21.34
C GLN A 13 6.09 -2.41 20.45
N PHE A 14 6.03 -2.16 19.13
CA PHE A 14 5.19 -2.93 18.22
C PHE A 14 5.91 -4.21 17.75
N PRO A 15 5.18 -5.33 17.55
CA PRO A 15 5.75 -6.53 16.94
C PRO A 15 6.38 -6.22 15.59
N GLN A 16 7.66 -6.58 15.41
CA GLN A 16 8.41 -6.21 14.21
C GLN A 16 9.43 -7.28 13.81
N ALA A 17 9.89 -7.19 12.56
CA ALA A 17 10.99 -7.96 12.00
C ALA A 17 11.89 -7.04 11.18
N GLU A 18 13.17 -7.38 11.12
CA GLU A 18 14.13 -6.77 10.22
C GLU A 18 14.58 -7.80 9.20
N ILE A 19 14.72 -7.39 7.93
CA ILE A 19 15.27 -8.22 6.85
C ILE A 19 16.38 -7.48 6.13
N THR A 20 17.37 -8.25 5.62
CA THR A 20 18.45 -7.70 4.81
C THR A 20 19.00 -8.73 3.84
N ASN A 21 19.38 -8.27 2.64
CA ASN A 21 20.14 -9.07 1.66
C ASN A 21 21.61 -8.61 1.53
N GLY A 22 22.05 -7.68 2.41
CA GLY A 22 23.37 -7.07 2.41
C GLY A 22 23.48 -5.78 1.57
N LEU A 23 22.53 -5.52 0.68
CA LEU A 23 22.42 -4.27 -0.10
C LEU A 23 21.30 -3.38 0.45
N ILE A 24 20.19 -3.99 0.80
CA ILE A 24 18.99 -3.34 1.35
C ILE A 24 18.81 -3.84 2.78
N ARG A 25 18.37 -2.95 3.64
CA ARG A 25 17.83 -3.23 4.96
C ARG A 25 16.42 -2.68 5.05
N ALA A 26 15.47 -3.46 5.58
CA ALA A 26 14.11 -3.03 5.79
C ALA A 26 13.56 -3.52 7.13
N ARG A 27 12.75 -2.67 7.78
CA ARG A 27 11.99 -3.01 8.98
C ARG A 27 10.52 -3.17 8.63
N LEU A 28 9.88 -4.19 9.21
CA LEU A 28 8.49 -4.55 8.98
C LEU A 28 7.75 -4.66 10.30
N TYR A 29 6.58 -4.06 10.41
CA TYR A 29 5.65 -4.37 11.49
C TYR A 29 4.87 -5.64 11.18
N LEU A 30 4.57 -6.39 12.23
CA LEU A 30 3.87 -7.67 12.14
C LEU A 30 2.41 -7.50 12.55
N PRO A 31 1.48 -8.22 11.90
CA PRO A 31 0.07 -8.16 12.24
C PRO A 31 -0.16 -8.70 13.66
N ASP A 32 -0.89 -7.92 14.45
CA ASP A 32 -1.36 -8.32 15.77
C ASP A 32 -2.61 -7.53 16.10
N ARG A 33 -3.67 -8.23 16.51
CA ARG A 33 -4.99 -7.64 16.79
C ARG A 33 -4.98 -6.66 17.96
N GLU A 34 -4.10 -6.87 18.93
CA GLU A 34 -4.11 -6.14 20.21
C GLU A 34 -3.02 -5.08 20.30
N VAL A 35 -1.83 -5.43 19.80
CA VAL A 35 -0.64 -4.60 19.94
C VAL A 35 0.04 -4.29 18.60
N GLY A 36 -0.59 -4.62 17.46
CA GLY A 36 -0.07 -4.31 16.13
C GLY A 36 0.05 -2.81 15.89
N PHE A 37 1.03 -2.41 15.08
CA PHE A 37 1.24 -1.02 14.69
C PHE A 37 0.01 -0.46 13.95
N TYR A 38 -0.53 -1.22 12.99
CA TYR A 38 -1.74 -0.87 12.27
C TYR A 38 -2.85 -1.90 12.53
N ARG A 39 -4.03 -1.42 12.89
CA ARG A 39 -5.22 -2.22 13.20
C ARG A 39 -6.48 -1.58 12.60
N GLY A 40 -6.30 -0.65 11.66
CA GLY A 40 -7.40 0.01 10.95
C GLY A 40 -8.13 -0.93 10.00
N ALA A 41 -9.27 -0.46 9.48
CA ALA A 41 -10.11 -1.21 8.56
C ALA A 41 -9.76 -1.01 7.08
N ARG A 42 -8.83 -0.09 6.76
CA ARG A 42 -8.50 0.27 5.39
C ARG A 42 -7.50 -0.68 4.76
N PHE A 43 -6.31 -0.82 5.33
CA PHE A 43 -5.17 -1.51 4.73
C PHE A 43 -4.93 -2.90 5.31
N ASP A 44 -4.28 -3.77 4.53
CA ASP A 44 -3.72 -5.04 4.98
C ASP A 44 -2.77 -4.81 6.17
N TRP A 45 -2.90 -5.62 7.20
CA TRP A 45 -2.08 -5.54 8.41
C TRP A 45 -0.69 -6.16 8.24
N ALA A 46 -0.48 -6.93 7.17
CA ALA A 46 0.75 -7.67 6.95
C ALA A 46 1.88 -6.80 6.39
N GLY A 47 2.96 -6.63 7.15
CA GLY A 47 4.23 -6.14 6.64
C GLY A 47 4.25 -4.64 6.34
N VAL A 48 3.56 -3.84 7.14
CA VAL A 48 3.72 -2.37 7.13
C VAL A 48 5.19 -2.03 7.27
N MET A 49 5.73 -1.23 6.35
CA MET A 49 7.18 -1.00 6.23
C MET A 49 7.54 0.45 6.55
N PRO A 50 7.92 0.77 7.81
CA PRO A 50 8.29 2.13 8.20
C PRO A 50 9.68 2.55 7.72
N GLU A 51 10.57 1.62 7.35
CA GLU A 51 11.94 1.90 6.96
C GLU A 51 12.41 0.94 5.88
N LEU A 52 13.07 1.48 4.87
CA LEU A 52 13.88 0.76 3.91
C LEU A 52 15.06 1.63 3.50
N ASP A 53 16.27 1.08 3.65
CA ASP A 53 17.51 1.77 3.32
C ASP A 53 18.23 1.06 2.16
N TYR A 54 18.73 1.84 1.20
CA TYR A 54 19.59 1.39 0.12
C TYR A 54 20.64 2.44 -0.21
N MET A 55 21.92 2.10 -0.15
CA MET A 55 23.08 2.95 -0.48
C MET A 55 23.04 4.36 0.16
N GLY A 56 22.61 4.45 1.42
CA GLY A 56 22.55 5.71 2.18
C GLY A 56 21.27 6.53 1.93
N HIS A 57 20.35 6.05 1.10
CA HIS A 57 19.04 6.63 0.86
C HIS A 57 17.97 5.89 1.64
N THR A 58 16.94 6.64 2.07
CA THR A 58 15.72 6.12 2.71
C THR A 58 14.54 6.24 1.76
N TYR A 59 13.61 5.27 1.78
CA TYR A 59 12.49 5.24 0.85
C TYR A 59 11.13 5.29 1.52
N PHE A 60 11.04 4.91 2.80
CA PHE A 60 9.81 4.94 3.58
C PHE A 60 10.03 5.65 4.90
N GLY A 61 8.96 6.17 5.48
CA GLY A 61 9.02 6.93 6.72
C GLY A 61 7.63 7.32 7.23
N LYS A 62 7.60 8.06 8.33
CA LYS A 62 6.39 8.69 8.83
C LYS A 62 6.08 9.94 7.98
N TRP A 63 4.98 9.94 7.26
CA TRP A 63 4.56 11.05 6.38
C TRP A 63 3.52 11.99 7.02
N TYR A 64 2.79 11.53 8.03
CA TYR A 64 1.77 12.32 8.78
C TYR A 64 2.39 13.00 10.01
N ALA A 65 1.80 14.11 10.43
CA ALA A 65 2.31 14.92 11.55
C ALA A 65 1.76 14.49 12.91
N GLU A 66 0.54 13.97 12.93
CA GLU A 66 -0.22 13.65 14.13
C GLU A 66 0.44 12.54 14.96
N GLU A 67 0.07 12.41 16.21
CA GLU A 67 0.43 11.27 17.03
C GLU A 67 -0.16 9.98 16.44
N HIS A 68 0.61 8.90 16.48
CA HIS A 68 0.19 7.65 15.86
C HIS A 68 -1.02 7.02 16.58
N ASP A 69 -2.12 6.86 15.85
CA ASP A 69 -3.29 6.06 16.24
C ASP A 69 -3.33 4.78 15.37
N PRO A 70 -3.17 3.59 15.96
CA PRO A 70 -3.15 2.34 15.20
C PRO A 70 -4.47 1.99 14.51
N THR A 71 -5.56 2.68 14.82
CA THR A 71 -6.89 2.46 14.23
C THR A 71 -7.25 3.51 13.17
N PHE A 72 -6.51 4.60 13.11
CA PHE A 72 -6.74 5.65 12.12
C PHE A 72 -6.33 5.15 10.73
N HIS A 73 -7.20 5.38 9.74
CA HIS A 73 -7.10 4.78 8.42
C HIS A 73 -5.78 5.11 7.69
N ASP A 74 -5.17 6.27 7.94
CA ASP A 74 -3.96 6.72 7.24
C ASP A 74 -2.69 6.76 8.13
N HIS A 75 -2.75 6.32 9.40
CA HIS A 75 -1.54 6.24 10.24
C HIS A 75 -0.75 4.96 9.94
N ILE A 76 -0.20 4.90 8.74
CA ILE A 76 0.52 3.75 8.19
C ILE A 76 1.75 4.21 7.42
N ALA A 77 2.61 3.30 6.96
CA ALA A 77 3.83 3.59 6.21
C ALA A 77 4.18 2.46 5.24
N GLY A 78 4.92 2.81 4.19
CA GLY A 78 5.47 1.89 3.21
C GLY A 78 4.46 1.39 2.19
N PRO A 79 4.82 0.42 1.34
CA PRO A 79 3.88 -0.16 0.40
C PRO A 79 2.93 -1.09 1.15
N VAL A 80 1.66 -0.69 1.21
CA VAL A 80 0.60 -1.47 1.87
C VAL A 80 -0.55 -1.71 0.91
N GLU A 81 -1.10 -2.91 0.93
CA GLU A 81 -2.23 -3.27 0.09
C GLU A 81 -3.53 -2.73 0.68
N GLU A 82 -4.36 -2.17 -0.20
CA GLU A 82 -5.77 -2.00 0.08
C GLU A 82 -6.60 -2.84 -0.89
N PHE A 83 -7.40 -3.76 -0.34
CA PHE A 83 -8.40 -4.51 -1.11
C PHE A 83 -9.72 -3.77 -1.07
N THR A 84 -10.45 -3.70 -2.19
CA THR A 84 -11.83 -3.25 -2.16
C THR A 84 -12.69 -4.24 -1.37
N PRO A 85 -13.71 -3.76 -0.62
CA PRO A 85 -14.52 -4.64 0.20
C PRO A 85 -15.30 -5.66 -0.65
N VAL A 86 -15.45 -6.88 -0.15
CA VAL A 86 -16.24 -7.94 -0.78
C VAL A 86 -17.57 -8.07 -0.06
N GLY A 87 -18.69 -7.97 -0.81
CA GLY A 87 -20.03 -8.12 -0.30
C GLY A 87 -20.62 -6.90 0.42
N TYR A 88 -19.95 -5.74 0.40
CA TYR A 88 -20.43 -4.52 1.05
C TYR A 88 -21.73 -3.99 0.43
N GLU A 89 -21.83 -3.99 -0.89
CA GLU A 89 -23.02 -3.46 -1.60
C GLU A 89 -24.27 -4.30 -1.34
N ASP A 90 -24.11 -5.62 -1.19
CA ASP A 90 -25.20 -6.56 -0.92
C ASP A 90 -25.56 -6.66 0.57
N ALA A 91 -24.67 -6.24 1.46
CA ALA A 91 -24.88 -6.28 2.91
C ALA A 91 -25.90 -5.22 3.35
N LYS A 92 -26.76 -5.58 4.30
CA LYS A 92 -27.63 -4.64 5.02
C LYS A 92 -26.88 -4.05 6.22
N THR A 93 -27.40 -2.97 6.78
CA THR A 93 -26.93 -2.44 8.08
C THR A 93 -26.89 -3.56 9.12
N GLY A 94 -25.75 -3.69 9.79
CA GLY A 94 -25.48 -4.74 10.77
C GLY A 94 -24.96 -6.05 10.20
N ASP A 95 -25.05 -6.27 8.88
CA ASP A 95 -24.50 -7.46 8.23
C ASP A 95 -22.98 -7.39 8.11
N ALA A 96 -22.38 -8.56 7.90
CA ALA A 96 -20.94 -8.72 7.71
C ALA A 96 -20.53 -8.53 6.25
N PHE A 97 -19.36 -7.92 6.04
CA PHE A 97 -18.64 -7.89 4.77
C PHE A 97 -17.15 -8.19 4.99
N LEU A 98 -16.44 -8.50 3.92
CA LEU A 98 -15.05 -8.93 3.98
C LEU A 98 -14.09 -7.84 3.46
N LYS A 99 -12.97 -7.62 4.20
CA LYS A 99 -11.76 -6.94 3.73
C LYS A 99 -10.58 -7.91 3.87
N ILE A 100 -9.99 -8.34 2.76
CA ILE A 100 -8.81 -9.21 2.76
C ILE A 100 -7.64 -8.48 3.41
N GLY A 101 -6.83 -9.19 4.20
CA GLY A 101 -5.75 -8.58 4.99
C GLY A 101 -6.21 -7.91 6.30
N VAL A 102 -7.51 -7.69 6.47
CA VAL A 102 -8.12 -7.08 7.66
C VAL A 102 -9.02 -8.08 8.39
N GLY A 103 -10.06 -8.59 7.71
CA GLY A 103 -11.00 -9.55 8.31
C GLY A 103 -12.46 -9.27 7.98
N ILE A 104 -13.35 -9.77 8.84
CA ILE A 104 -14.79 -9.54 8.77
C ILE A 104 -15.16 -8.24 9.49
N LEU A 105 -15.79 -7.36 8.74
CA LEU A 105 -16.24 -6.05 9.20
C LEU A 105 -17.77 -5.99 9.22
N VAL A 106 -18.33 -5.08 10.02
CA VAL A 106 -19.78 -4.84 10.11
C VAL A 106 -20.15 -3.57 9.36
N LYS A 107 -21.14 -3.65 8.47
CA LYS A 107 -21.69 -2.52 7.76
C LYS A 107 -22.49 -1.61 8.71
N PRO A 108 -22.10 -0.34 8.88
CA PRO A 108 -22.89 0.63 9.65
C PRO A 108 -24.11 1.12 8.86
N GLU A 109 -24.78 2.16 9.36
CA GLU A 109 -25.93 2.80 8.67
C GLU A 109 -25.56 3.62 7.42
N GLU A 110 -24.32 3.52 6.95
CA GLU A 110 -23.84 4.21 5.76
C GLU A 110 -24.44 3.62 4.48
N VAL A 111 -24.73 4.50 3.53
CA VAL A 111 -25.25 4.12 2.22
C VAL A 111 -24.14 3.64 1.28
N LYS A 112 -22.93 4.22 1.39
CA LYS A 112 -21.78 3.90 0.53
C LYS A 112 -20.57 3.56 1.37
N TYR A 113 -19.73 2.65 0.84
CA TYR A 113 -18.44 2.36 1.44
C TYR A 113 -17.54 3.61 1.44
N SER A 114 -16.91 3.85 2.59
CA SER A 114 -15.87 4.87 2.76
C SER A 114 -14.64 4.24 3.42
N PHE A 115 -13.47 4.36 2.82
CA PHE A 115 -12.22 3.86 3.40
C PHE A 115 -11.87 4.53 4.74
N ALA A 116 -12.38 5.75 4.98
CA ALA A 116 -12.13 6.52 6.19
C ALA A 116 -13.01 6.10 7.38
N THR A 117 -14.05 5.30 7.14
CA THR A 117 -14.94 4.83 8.21
C THR A 117 -14.24 3.80 9.09
N PRO A 118 -14.24 3.99 10.42
CA PRO A 118 -13.68 3.02 11.36
C PRO A 118 -14.62 1.82 11.56
N TYR A 119 -14.74 0.97 10.53
CA TYR A 119 -15.60 -0.21 10.59
C TYR A 119 -15.23 -1.13 11.74
N LYS A 120 -16.24 -1.64 12.45
CA LYS A 120 -16.04 -2.61 13.52
C LYS A 120 -15.54 -3.93 12.95
N ASN A 121 -14.30 -4.30 13.28
CA ASN A 121 -13.74 -5.61 12.96
C ASN A 121 -14.21 -6.63 14.02
N ILE A 122 -14.93 -7.67 13.59
CA ILE A 122 -15.45 -8.74 14.46
C ILE A 122 -14.62 -10.02 14.38
N ASN A 123 -13.86 -10.23 13.30
CA ASN A 123 -12.97 -11.37 13.14
C ASN A 123 -11.84 -11.05 12.17
N SER A 124 -10.62 -10.94 12.66
CA SER A 124 -9.41 -10.69 11.84
C SER A 124 -8.75 -11.98 11.31
N GLY A 125 -9.40 -13.14 11.50
CA GLY A 125 -8.81 -14.44 11.18
C GLY A 125 -7.62 -14.79 12.07
N THR A 126 -6.86 -15.78 11.64
CA THR A 126 -5.62 -16.20 12.30
C THR A 126 -4.42 -15.85 11.44
N TRP A 127 -3.39 -15.29 12.08
CA TRP A 127 -2.14 -14.93 11.43
C TRP A 127 -1.01 -15.90 11.80
N LYS A 128 -0.24 -16.35 10.80
CA LYS A 128 1.03 -17.04 10.98
C LYS A 128 2.12 -16.25 10.29
N VAL A 129 3.25 -16.03 10.98
CA VAL A 129 4.39 -15.28 10.47
C VAL A 129 5.62 -16.17 10.49
N LYS A 130 6.31 -16.30 9.34
CA LYS A 130 7.59 -16.99 9.23
C LYS A 130 8.66 -15.97 8.81
N ARG A 131 9.81 -16.01 9.49
CA ARG A 131 10.90 -15.05 9.29
C ARG A 131 12.15 -15.76 8.81
N LYS A 132 12.84 -15.16 7.84
CA LYS A 132 14.21 -15.47 7.43
C LYS A 132 15.02 -14.19 7.40
N LYS A 133 16.32 -14.28 7.16
CA LYS A 133 17.21 -13.13 7.10
C LYS A 133 16.79 -12.09 6.05
N ASP A 134 16.29 -12.56 4.91
CA ASP A 134 15.96 -11.76 3.71
C ASP A 134 14.48 -11.74 3.35
N GLN A 135 13.61 -12.40 4.17
CA GLN A 135 12.18 -12.44 3.88
C GLN A 135 11.31 -12.62 5.14
N VAL A 136 10.06 -12.15 5.04
CA VAL A 136 8.98 -12.48 5.97
C VAL A 136 7.79 -12.99 5.17
N GLU A 137 7.24 -14.13 5.57
CA GLU A 137 6.00 -14.71 5.04
C GLU A 137 4.87 -14.50 6.06
N PHE A 138 3.76 -13.99 5.59
CA PHE A 138 2.51 -13.79 6.34
C PHE A 138 1.44 -14.70 5.78
N ILE A 139 0.68 -15.36 6.63
CA ILE A 139 -0.44 -16.21 6.24
C ILE A 139 -1.63 -15.83 7.10
N GLN A 140 -2.66 -15.27 6.46
CA GLN A 140 -3.96 -15.06 7.09
C GLN A 140 -4.92 -16.17 6.65
N THR A 141 -5.57 -16.81 7.61
CA THR A 141 -6.65 -17.77 7.36
C THR A 141 -7.91 -17.28 8.05
N LEU A 142 -8.99 -17.21 7.30
CA LEU A 142 -10.28 -16.77 7.79
C LEU A 142 -11.36 -17.74 7.27
N ASP A 143 -12.30 -18.12 8.16
CA ASP A 143 -13.51 -18.88 7.84
C ASP A 143 -14.61 -18.42 8.81
N ASP A 144 -15.48 -17.52 8.32
CA ASP A 144 -16.57 -16.96 9.12
C ASP A 144 -17.60 -16.26 8.21
N LYS A 145 -18.86 -16.24 8.66
CA LYS A 145 -19.98 -15.51 8.01
C LYS A 145 -20.16 -15.82 6.52
N GLY A 146 -19.81 -17.04 6.10
CA GLY A 146 -19.91 -17.49 4.71
C GLY A 146 -18.77 -17.03 3.81
N TYR A 147 -17.74 -16.39 4.37
CA TYR A 147 -16.47 -16.11 3.73
C TYR A 147 -15.41 -17.07 4.26
N ALA A 148 -14.63 -17.67 3.38
CA ALA A 148 -13.46 -18.45 3.77
C ALA A 148 -12.33 -18.23 2.76
N TYR A 149 -11.13 -17.90 3.25
CA TYR A 149 -9.96 -17.71 2.39
C TYR A 149 -8.66 -18.01 3.12
N GLN A 150 -7.62 -18.23 2.34
CA GLN A 150 -6.25 -18.18 2.80
C GLN A 150 -5.46 -17.17 1.96
N TYR A 151 -4.90 -16.17 2.61
CA TYR A 151 -4.07 -15.14 2.00
C TYR A 151 -2.64 -15.30 2.45
N HIS A 152 -1.74 -15.52 1.49
CA HIS A 152 -0.30 -15.54 1.69
C HIS A 152 0.32 -14.29 1.08
N LYS A 153 1.15 -13.61 1.86
CA LYS A 153 2.01 -12.51 1.41
C LYS A 153 3.44 -12.81 1.82
N THR A 154 4.36 -12.72 0.89
CA THR A 154 5.80 -12.82 1.16
C THR A 154 6.46 -11.52 0.76
N ILE A 155 7.16 -10.90 1.69
CA ILE A 155 8.01 -9.73 1.48
C ILE A 155 9.45 -10.23 1.47
N GLN A 156 10.14 -10.08 0.33
CA GLN A 156 11.47 -10.64 0.12
C GLN A 156 12.44 -9.64 -0.51
N LEU A 157 13.64 -9.55 0.05
CA LEU A 157 14.78 -8.87 -0.57
C LEU A 157 15.58 -9.87 -1.41
N ILE A 158 15.75 -9.59 -2.71
CA ILE A 158 16.38 -10.52 -3.65
C ILE A 158 17.89 -10.51 -3.46
N LYS A 159 18.47 -11.70 -3.25
CA LYS A 159 19.92 -11.86 -3.02
C LYS A 159 20.73 -11.25 -4.18
N GLY A 160 21.68 -10.36 -3.81
CA GLY A 160 22.59 -9.72 -4.75
C GLY A 160 21.95 -8.68 -5.69
N LYS A 161 20.68 -8.29 -5.44
CA LYS A 161 19.98 -7.26 -6.19
C LYS A 161 19.40 -6.19 -5.30
N PRO A 162 19.31 -4.93 -5.73
CA PRO A 162 18.62 -3.87 -5.02
C PRO A 162 17.10 -3.95 -5.26
N GLU A 163 16.50 -5.08 -4.91
CA GLU A 163 15.13 -5.42 -5.27
C GLU A 163 14.36 -5.98 -4.06
N LEU A 164 13.20 -5.39 -3.80
CA LEU A 164 12.17 -5.86 -2.88
C LEU A 164 11.02 -6.45 -3.69
N VAL A 165 10.56 -7.64 -3.33
CA VAL A 165 9.45 -8.32 -4.00
C VAL A 165 8.35 -8.64 -3.00
N LEU A 166 7.13 -8.23 -3.34
CA LEU A 166 5.90 -8.64 -2.68
C LEU A 166 5.24 -9.72 -3.54
N SER A 167 5.20 -10.94 -3.04
CA SER A 167 4.53 -12.08 -3.71
C SER A 167 3.28 -12.45 -2.94
N HIS A 168 2.17 -12.60 -3.66
CA HIS A 168 0.86 -12.85 -3.07
C HIS A 168 0.24 -14.13 -3.65
N ARG A 169 -0.53 -14.81 -2.81
CA ARG A 169 -1.41 -15.91 -3.19
C ARG A 169 -2.68 -15.84 -2.36
N LEU A 170 -3.81 -15.76 -3.03
CA LEU A 170 -5.13 -15.72 -2.41
C LEU A 170 -5.95 -16.92 -2.90
N THR A 171 -6.34 -17.78 -1.98
CA THR A 171 -7.18 -18.96 -2.23
C THR A 171 -8.56 -18.72 -1.64
N ASN A 172 -9.58 -18.87 -2.46
CA ASN A 172 -10.97 -18.82 -2.02
C ASN A 172 -11.40 -20.22 -1.55
N ASN A 173 -11.48 -20.41 -0.24
CA ASN A 173 -11.95 -21.65 0.39
C ASN A 173 -13.45 -21.62 0.70
N GLY A 174 -14.14 -20.51 0.38
CA GLY A 174 -15.55 -20.28 0.63
C GLY A 174 -16.45 -20.77 -0.50
N MET A 175 -17.74 -20.48 -0.35
CA MET A 175 -18.78 -20.86 -1.32
C MET A 175 -19.17 -19.70 -2.26
N LYS A 176 -18.74 -18.48 -1.96
CA LYS A 176 -19.03 -17.29 -2.74
C LYS A 176 -17.80 -16.89 -3.55
N GLU A 177 -18.00 -16.38 -4.75
CA GLU A 177 -16.94 -15.78 -5.53
C GLU A 177 -16.36 -14.55 -4.81
N ILE A 178 -15.04 -14.39 -4.82
CA ILE A 178 -14.34 -13.20 -4.34
C ILE A 178 -14.07 -12.33 -5.56
N VAL A 179 -14.73 -11.18 -5.64
CA VAL A 179 -14.47 -10.13 -6.64
C VAL A 179 -13.95 -8.92 -5.91
N THR A 180 -12.70 -8.55 -6.16
CA THR A 180 -12.04 -7.42 -5.50
C THR A 180 -11.01 -6.77 -6.42
N SER A 181 -10.64 -5.55 -6.15
CA SER A 181 -9.45 -4.92 -6.70
C SER A 181 -8.46 -4.70 -5.57
N VAL A 182 -7.18 -4.78 -5.86
CA VAL A 182 -6.12 -4.50 -4.90
C VAL A 182 -5.10 -3.54 -5.52
N TYR A 183 -4.58 -2.65 -4.71
CA TYR A 183 -3.47 -1.77 -5.06
C TYR A 183 -2.52 -1.62 -3.89
N ASN A 184 -1.27 -1.27 -4.17
CA ASN A 184 -0.33 -0.83 -3.16
C ASN A 184 -0.42 0.69 -3.02
N HIS A 185 -0.82 1.15 -1.83
CA HIS A 185 -0.64 2.55 -1.47
C HIS A 185 0.81 2.74 -1.05
N ASN A 186 1.59 3.38 -1.91
CA ASN A 186 3.04 3.25 -1.84
C ASN A 186 3.72 4.16 -0.79
N PHE A 187 3.10 5.18 -0.26
CA PHE A 187 3.60 6.09 0.77
C PHE A 187 5.13 6.31 0.79
N PHE A 188 5.75 6.60 -0.37
CA PHE A 188 7.17 6.87 -0.42
C PHE A 188 7.52 8.18 0.31
N VAL A 189 8.49 8.09 1.22
CA VAL A 189 9.14 9.20 1.90
C VAL A 189 10.63 9.09 1.58
N MET A 190 11.04 9.69 0.46
CA MET A 190 12.41 9.51 -0.06
C MET A 190 13.34 10.56 0.54
N ASP A 191 14.31 10.10 1.36
CA ASP A 191 15.31 10.94 2.03
C ASP A 191 14.71 12.09 2.85
N GLU A 192 13.47 11.90 3.35
CA GLU A 192 12.72 12.94 4.07
C GLU A 192 12.58 14.27 3.29
N GLN A 193 12.76 14.25 1.97
CA GLN A 193 12.64 15.43 1.14
C GLN A 193 11.18 15.85 0.96
N PRO A 194 10.88 17.15 0.98
CA PRO A 194 9.55 17.66 0.66
C PRO A 194 9.20 17.36 -0.79
N ILE A 195 7.94 17.03 -1.05
CA ILE A 195 7.48 16.73 -2.39
C ILE A 195 7.29 18.03 -3.18
N GLY A 196 7.93 18.10 -4.34
CA GLY A 196 7.94 19.28 -5.20
C GLY A 196 8.67 19.04 -6.52
N PRO A 197 9.17 20.11 -7.18
CA PRO A 197 9.78 20.07 -8.52
C PRO A 197 10.98 19.13 -8.67
N ASP A 198 11.59 18.73 -7.55
CA ASP A 198 12.69 17.77 -7.55
C ASP A 198 12.22 16.31 -7.76
N PHE A 199 10.92 16.07 -7.81
CA PHE A 199 10.34 14.75 -8.05
C PHE A 199 9.62 14.67 -9.38
N ASP A 200 9.75 13.53 -10.05
CA ASP A 200 8.83 13.14 -11.11
C ASP A 200 8.39 11.67 -10.96
N VAL A 201 7.24 11.35 -11.58
CA VAL A 201 6.74 9.99 -11.72
C VAL A 201 6.55 9.69 -13.19
N THR A 202 7.25 8.67 -13.68
CA THR A 202 7.27 8.30 -15.12
C THR A 202 6.56 6.97 -15.33
N PHE A 203 5.76 6.91 -16.40
CA PHE A 203 5.03 5.73 -16.87
C PHE A 203 5.53 5.31 -18.25
N PRO A 204 5.27 4.07 -18.72
CA PRO A 204 5.71 3.62 -20.05
C PRO A 204 4.80 4.09 -21.21
N PHE A 205 3.74 4.87 -20.90
CA PHE A 205 2.73 5.34 -21.85
C PHE A 205 2.42 6.83 -21.62
N THR A 206 1.87 7.50 -22.62
CA THR A 206 1.38 8.89 -22.48
C THR A 206 0.19 8.93 -21.54
N LEU A 207 0.26 9.80 -20.53
CA LEU A 207 -0.77 9.97 -19.52
C LEU A 207 -1.87 10.91 -19.98
N SER A 208 -3.11 10.57 -19.63
CA SER A 208 -4.23 11.52 -19.62
C SER A 208 -5.09 11.34 -18.37
N SER A 209 -5.91 12.33 -18.05
CA SER A 209 -6.86 12.30 -16.93
C SER A 209 -8.13 13.05 -17.32
N GLU A 210 -9.28 12.48 -16.99
CA GLU A 210 -10.58 13.16 -17.16
C GLU A 210 -10.81 14.28 -16.13
N THR A 211 -10.15 14.18 -14.97
CA THR A 211 -10.17 15.23 -13.96
C THR A 211 -9.01 16.18 -14.19
N PRO A 212 -9.25 17.49 -14.36
CA PRO A 212 -8.19 18.47 -14.37
C PRO A 212 -7.35 18.33 -13.11
N SER A 213 -6.04 18.43 -13.23
CA SER A 213 -5.17 18.54 -12.06
C SER A 213 -5.66 19.71 -11.18
N ALA A 214 -5.34 19.67 -9.89
CA ALA A 214 -5.53 20.82 -8.99
C ALA A 214 -4.59 21.99 -9.39
N GLY A 215 -4.65 22.36 -10.64
CA GLY A 215 -4.19 23.49 -11.44
C GLY A 215 -2.81 24.03 -11.18
N LEU A 216 -2.37 24.23 -9.93
CA LEU A 216 -1.14 24.94 -9.60
C LEU A 216 -0.09 24.05 -8.90
N LEU A 217 -0.43 22.82 -8.54
CA LEU A 217 0.47 21.95 -7.75
C LEU A 217 1.34 21.08 -8.65
N GLY A 218 0.77 20.59 -9.75
CA GLY A 218 1.46 19.72 -10.70
C GLY A 218 0.63 19.49 -11.95
N LYS A 219 1.25 18.85 -12.96
CA LYS A 219 0.62 18.58 -14.26
C LYS A 219 1.08 17.25 -14.86
N LEU A 220 0.32 16.77 -15.82
CA LEU A 220 0.73 15.70 -16.72
C LEU A 220 1.56 16.29 -17.85
N LYS A 221 2.73 15.73 -18.12
CA LYS A 221 3.61 16.09 -19.22
C LYS A 221 4.03 14.79 -19.95
N ASP A 222 3.45 14.54 -21.11
CA ASP A 222 3.66 13.31 -21.87
C ASP A 222 3.38 12.07 -21.00
N ASN A 223 4.40 11.34 -20.62
CA ASN A 223 4.31 10.13 -19.80
C ASN A 223 4.70 10.37 -18.33
N LYS A 224 4.70 11.62 -17.87
CA LYS A 224 5.14 12.00 -16.52
C LYS A 224 4.08 12.79 -15.75
N ILE A 225 4.12 12.61 -14.43
CA ILE A 225 3.56 13.55 -13.47
C ILE A 225 4.72 14.40 -12.95
N VAL A 226 4.62 15.72 -13.10
CA VAL A 226 5.61 16.67 -12.61
C VAL A 226 4.97 17.66 -11.65
N PHE A 227 5.73 18.09 -10.64
CA PHE A 227 5.28 19.08 -9.66
C PHE A 227 5.72 20.48 -10.10
N GLU A 228 4.81 21.46 -10.03
CA GLU A 228 5.08 22.86 -10.39
C GLU A 228 5.63 23.65 -9.19
N LYS A 229 5.34 23.22 -7.98
CA LYS A 229 5.83 23.79 -6.72
C LYS A 229 5.93 22.74 -5.64
N GLU A 230 6.63 23.06 -4.55
CA GLU A 230 6.63 22.25 -3.33
C GLU A 230 5.23 22.21 -2.70
N LEU A 231 4.82 21.02 -2.28
CA LEU A 231 3.57 20.82 -1.55
C LEU A 231 3.77 21.24 -0.08
N ILE A 232 2.91 22.10 0.41
CA ILE A 232 2.97 22.61 1.78
C ILE A 232 1.62 22.48 2.49
N ASN A 233 1.63 22.40 3.80
CA ASN A 233 0.43 22.34 4.65
C ASN A 233 -0.53 21.22 4.23
N ASN A 234 -1.71 21.58 3.72
CA ASN A 234 -2.76 20.66 3.26
C ASN A 234 -2.78 20.52 1.73
N ASP A 235 -1.71 20.87 1.04
CA ASP A 235 -1.63 20.67 -0.41
C ASP A 235 -1.67 19.17 -0.74
N HIS A 236 -2.51 18.79 -1.69
CA HIS A 236 -2.58 17.44 -2.25
C HIS A 236 -2.64 17.49 -3.77
N LEU A 237 -1.70 16.81 -4.44
CA LEU A 237 -1.83 16.55 -5.87
C LEU A 237 -2.57 15.22 -6.04
N PHE A 238 -3.74 15.26 -6.68
CA PHE A 238 -4.60 14.09 -6.80
C PHE A 238 -5.15 13.92 -8.21
N TYR A 239 -4.90 12.74 -8.80
CA TYR A 239 -5.53 12.28 -10.03
C TYR A 239 -6.35 11.03 -9.73
N ARG A 240 -7.67 11.14 -9.75
CA ARG A 240 -8.61 10.04 -9.44
C ARG A 240 -8.54 8.90 -10.45
N SER A 241 -8.23 9.20 -11.71
CA SER A 241 -8.18 8.23 -12.80
C SER A 241 -7.18 8.70 -13.84
N LEU A 242 -6.05 8.02 -13.91
CA LEU A 242 -5.08 8.18 -14.98
C LEU A 242 -5.34 7.12 -16.04
N THR A 243 -5.22 7.49 -17.29
CA THR A 243 -5.43 6.63 -18.46
C THR A 243 -4.24 6.69 -19.41
N GLY A 244 -4.23 5.84 -20.46
CA GLY A 244 -3.15 5.71 -21.42
C GLY A 244 -2.56 4.29 -21.45
N PHE A 245 -2.83 3.47 -20.43
CA PHE A 245 -2.39 2.08 -20.37
C PHE A 245 -3.31 1.14 -21.16
N SER A 246 -2.76 0.00 -21.57
CA SER A 246 -3.45 -1.11 -22.21
C SER A 246 -3.66 -2.28 -21.23
N ASN A 247 -4.19 -3.40 -21.73
CA ASN A 247 -4.31 -4.64 -20.96
C ASN A 247 -3.00 -5.48 -21.03
N SER A 248 -1.85 -4.82 -20.78
CA SER A 248 -0.54 -5.45 -20.76
C SER A 248 0.12 -5.27 -19.41
N GLU A 249 0.72 -6.34 -18.87
CA GLU A 249 1.53 -6.27 -17.66
C GLU A 249 2.73 -5.31 -17.82
N LYS A 250 3.18 -5.05 -19.04
CA LYS A 250 4.28 -4.12 -19.33
C LYS A 250 3.94 -2.67 -19.00
N ASP A 251 2.66 -2.34 -18.93
CA ASP A 251 2.20 -1.01 -18.57
C ASP A 251 2.23 -0.77 -17.05
N TYR A 252 2.33 -1.83 -16.25
CA TYR A 252 2.61 -1.72 -14.83
C TYR A 252 4.12 -1.55 -14.61
N ASP A 253 4.65 -0.40 -15.01
CA ASP A 253 6.06 0.00 -14.90
C ASP A 253 6.13 1.49 -14.54
N ILE A 254 6.30 1.78 -13.27
CA ILE A 254 6.23 3.13 -12.71
C ILE A 254 7.58 3.47 -12.10
N LYS A 255 8.14 4.63 -12.44
CA LYS A 255 9.39 5.13 -11.85
C LYS A 255 9.12 6.39 -11.06
N ILE A 256 9.72 6.49 -9.88
CA ILE A 256 9.76 7.69 -9.07
C ILE A 256 11.22 8.07 -8.90
N GLU A 257 11.57 9.31 -9.22
CA GLU A 257 12.93 9.80 -9.12
C GLU A 257 12.96 11.12 -8.33
N ASN A 258 13.86 11.19 -7.34
CA ASN A 258 14.22 12.43 -6.65
C ASN A 258 15.50 12.99 -7.30
N HIS A 259 15.38 14.08 -8.05
CA HIS A 259 16.48 14.69 -8.79
C HIS A 259 17.50 15.37 -7.88
N LYS A 260 17.10 15.76 -6.67
CA LYS A 260 17.97 16.44 -5.70
C LYS A 260 18.92 15.48 -5.00
N THR A 261 18.43 14.31 -4.59
CA THR A 261 19.24 13.35 -3.83
C THR A 261 19.75 12.20 -4.69
N GLY A 262 19.11 11.94 -5.84
CA GLY A 262 19.39 10.81 -6.71
C GLY A 262 18.65 9.53 -6.34
N ALA A 263 17.95 9.50 -5.22
CA ALA A 263 17.16 8.32 -4.82
C ALA A 263 16.07 8.02 -5.87
N ALA A 264 15.95 6.77 -6.27
CA ALA A 264 14.99 6.38 -7.29
C ALA A 264 14.48 4.96 -7.08
N VAL A 265 13.24 4.70 -7.53
CA VAL A 265 12.61 3.39 -7.48
C VAL A 265 11.78 3.13 -8.74
N ARG A 266 11.85 1.92 -9.26
CA ARG A 266 10.98 1.39 -10.32
C ARG A 266 10.09 0.32 -9.75
N ILE A 267 8.79 0.40 -10.03
CA ILE A 267 7.75 -0.52 -9.57
C ILE A 267 7.19 -1.26 -10.78
N THR A 268 7.18 -2.59 -10.72
CA THR A 268 6.63 -3.44 -11.79
C THR A 268 5.74 -4.53 -11.20
N SER A 269 4.82 -5.06 -12.01
CA SER A 269 3.98 -6.21 -11.65
C SER A 269 3.93 -7.24 -12.80
N ASP A 270 3.52 -8.46 -12.48
CA ASP A 270 3.20 -9.53 -13.45
C ASP A 270 1.71 -9.53 -13.83
N GLN A 271 0.96 -8.49 -13.43
CA GLN A 271 -0.45 -8.33 -13.74
C GLN A 271 -0.70 -7.02 -14.49
N PRO A 272 -1.66 -6.99 -15.42
CA PRO A 272 -2.04 -5.76 -16.09
C PRO A 272 -2.74 -4.80 -15.12
N LEU A 273 -2.61 -3.51 -15.44
CA LEU A 273 -3.32 -2.45 -14.74
C LEU A 273 -4.83 -2.52 -15.01
N SER A 274 -5.65 -2.33 -13.98
CA SER A 274 -7.10 -2.13 -14.13
C SER A 274 -7.53 -0.69 -13.88
N ARG A 275 -6.73 0.07 -13.13
CA ARG A 275 -6.92 1.48 -12.79
C ARG A 275 -5.62 2.04 -12.26
N ILE A 276 -5.41 3.35 -12.39
CA ILE A 276 -4.35 4.08 -11.71
C ILE A 276 -4.96 5.29 -11.02
N VAL A 277 -4.66 5.43 -9.74
CA VAL A 277 -4.87 6.65 -8.95
C VAL A 277 -3.49 7.20 -8.61
N PHE A 278 -3.37 8.49 -8.52
CA PHE A 278 -2.18 9.14 -8.01
C PHE A 278 -2.57 10.13 -6.91
N TRP A 279 -1.92 10.00 -5.78
CA TRP A 279 -2.06 10.93 -4.67
C TRP A 279 -0.67 11.31 -4.13
N SER A 280 -0.51 12.56 -3.70
CA SER A 280 0.70 13.03 -3.07
C SER A 280 0.39 14.14 -2.09
N ALA A 281 1.13 14.19 -1.00
CA ALA A 281 1.06 15.17 0.09
C ALA A 281 2.46 15.72 0.37
N PRO A 282 2.66 16.71 1.25
CA PRO A 282 3.95 17.37 1.47
C PRO A 282 5.15 16.47 1.72
N LYS A 283 4.95 15.30 2.31
CA LYS A 283 6.01 14.36 2.68
C LYS A 283 5.94 13.01 2.00
N THR A 284 4.95 12.77 1.12
CA THR A 284 4.77 11.44 0.53
C THR A 284 4.27 11.51 -0.90
N ILE A 285 4.72 10.56 -1.72
CA ILE A 285 4.33 10.39 -3.11
C ILE A 285 3.82 8.97 -3.35
N CYS A 286 2.59 8.85 -3.86
CA CYS A 286 1.83 7.61 -3.88
C CYS A 286 1.21 7.36 -5.24
N PRO A 287 1.89 6.74 -6.20
CA PRO A 287 1.20 6.08 -7.30
C PRO A 287 0.45 4.85 -6.75
N GLU A 288 -0.80 4.70 -7.13
CA GLU A 288 -1.70 3.65 -6.69
C GLU A 288 -2.19 2.83 -7.89
N PRO A 289 -1.40 1.88 -8.39
CA PRO A 289 -1.76 1.01 -9.51
C PRO A 289 -2.63 -0.16 -9.02
N TYR A 290 -3.82 -0.29 -9.58
CA TYR A 290 -4.80 -1.32 -9.24
C TYR A 290 -4.70 -2.51 -10.18
N ILE A 291 -4.87 -3.71 -9.63
CA ILE A 291 -5.20 -4.94 -10.35
C ILE A 291 -6.58 -5.44 -9.93
N LYS A 292 -7.27 -6.14 -10.84
CA LYS A 292 -8.58 -6.74 -10.55
C LYS A 292 -8.44 -8.24 -10.37
N LEU A 293 -9.05 -8.77 -9.31
CA LEU A 293 -9.04 -10.18 -8.97
C LEU A 293 -10.47 -10.73 -8.97
N THR A 294 -10.66 -11.89 -9.60
CA THR A 294 -11.90 -12.65 -9.58
C THR A 294 -11.55 -14.10 -9.27
N ILE A 295 -12.05 -14.64 -8.14
CA ILE A 295 -11.60 -15.91 -7.59
C ILE A 295 -12.84 -16.73 -7.23
N LYS A 296 -13.16 -17.75 -8.02
CA LYS A 296 -14.26 -18.65 -7.76
C LYS A 296 -13.98 -19.56 -6.56
N PRO A 297 -15.02 -20.16 -5.95
CA PRO A 297 -14.84 -21.18 -4.92
C PRO A 297 -13.84 -22.26 -5.34
N GLY A 298 -12.84 -22.54 -4.48
CA GLY A 298 -11.77 -23.49 -4.71
C GLY A 298 -10.60 -22.98 -5.58
N GLU A 299 -10.71 -21.81 -6.20
CA GLU A 299 -9.64 -21.25 -7.03
C GLU A 299 -8.58 -20.50 -6.21
N THR A 300 -7.40 -20.38 -6.81
CA THR A 300 -6.27 -19.61 -6.29
C THR A 300 -5.76 -18.67 -7.36
N VAL A 301 -5.51 -17.42 -6.97
CA VAL A 301 -4.79 -16.45 -7.80
C VAL A 301 -3.49 -16.03 -7.15
N THR A 302 -2.51 -15.67 -7.97
CA THR A 302 -1.22 -15.16 -7.53
C THR A 302 -0.88 -13.89 -8.29
N TRP A 303 -0.17 -12.98 -7.63
CA TRP A 303 0.40 -11.79 -8.26
C TRP A 303 1.67 -11.38 -7.54
N ARG A 304 2.50 -10.62 -8.24
CA ARG A 304 3.78 -10.16 -7.76
C ARG A 304 4.00 -8.70 -8.10
N ILE A 305 4.54 -7.95 -7.13
CA ILE A 305 4.98 -6.57 -7.32
C ILE A 305 6.44 -6.49 -6.92
N ALA A 306 7.27 -5.90 -7.79
CA ALA A 306 8.70 -5.74 -7.57
C ALA A 306 9.06 -4.25 -7.53
N TYR A 307 9.87 -3.88 -6.53
CA TYR A 307 10.46 -2.57 -6.33
C TYR A 307 11.96 -2.68 -6.57
N HIS A 308 12.45 -2.05 -7.62
CA HIS A 308 13.87 -1.98 -7.93
C HIS A 308 14.41 -0.61 -7.54
N PHE A 309 15.28 -0.57 -6.53
CA PHE A 309 15.90 0.66 -6.04
C PHE A 309 17.18 0.95 -6.81
N TYR A 310 17.40 2.20 -7.18
CA TYR A 310 18.60 2.63 -7.89
C TYR A 310 18.96 4.07 -7.57
N ILE A 311 20.19 4.43 -7.88
CA ILE A 311 20.63 5.83 -7.81
C ILE A 311 20.61 6.38 -9.23
N ARG A 312 19.89 7.47 -9.40
CA ARG A 312 19.84 8.20 -10.66
C ARG A 312 21.25 8.71 -10.98
N GLN A 313 21.74 8.37 -12.16
CA GLN A 313 22.99 8.95 -12.65
C GLN A 313 22.71 10.36 -13.18
N GLU A 314 23.50 11.34 -12.74
CA GLU A 314 23.49 12.65 -13.37
C GLU A 314 23.89 12.48 -14.85
N ILE A 315 23.03 12.91 -15.75
CA ILE A 315 23.41 13.07 -17.16
C ILE A 315 24.32 14.29 -17.19
N LYS A 316 25.64 14.04 -17.28
CA LYS A 316 26.66 15.07 -17.46
C LYS A 316 26.54 15.73 -18.84
#